data_9c167229bf81a44a802655f88e96df7d
#
_entry.id   9c167229bf81a44a802655f88e96df7d
#
_cell.length_a   1.000
_cell.length_b   1.000
_cell.length_c   1.000
_cell.angle_alpha   90.00
_cell.angle_beta   90.00
_cell.angle_gamma   90.00
#
_symmetry.space_group_name_H-M   'P 1'
#
loop_
_entity.id
_entity.type
_entity.pdbx_description
1 polymer ?
#
loop_
_entity_poly.entity_id
_entity_poly.type
_entity_poly.pdbx_seq_one_letter_code
_entity_poly.pdbx_strand_id
1 'polypeptide(L)'
;ENGVDKKPFGAGDVIFKDNHKDGVIDAKDMVVIGDPNPDIYGNLFSAMNYKRFRLDVNFNFSVGNDVYNYMRSQLEGGNRFMNQTTAMLHRWQAEGQQTSMPRATFQDPMGNARFSDRWIEDGSYLRLKSATLSYNLPVNSTFIQGFQFWVQANNVFTLSKYLGSDPEFAATSSVIGQGIDLGQLSQSRSIVAGIKINL
;
A
#
# COMPACT_ATOMS: atom_id res chain seq x y z
N GLU A 1 -30.76 4.05 11.19
CA GLU A 1 -30.70 5.51 10.93
C GLU A 1 -29.25 5.99 11.02
N ASN A 2 -28.88 7.04 10.27
CA ASN A 2 -27.60 7.69 10.47
C ASN A 2 -27.65 8.55 11.74
N GLY A 3 -26.59 8.51 12.55
CA GLY A 3 -26.55 9.24 13.82
C GLY A 3 -26.51 10.78 13.71
N VAL A 4 -26.29 11.33 12.51
CA VAL A 4 -26.19 12.78 12.31
C VAL A 4 -27.55 13.41 12.09
N ASP A 5 -28.32 12.92 11.11
CA ASP A 5 -29.59 13.52 10.70
C ASP A 5 -30.81 12.65 11.01
N LYS A 6 -30.61 11.51 11.66
CA LYS A 6 -31.65 10.50 11.94
C LYS A 6 -32.42 10.05 10.70
N LYS A 7 -31.75 10.05 9.54
CA LYS A 7 -32.32 9.61 8.27
C LYS A 7 -32.15 8.09 8.14
N PRO A 8 -33.17 7.37 7.66
CA PRO A 8 -33.03 5.95 7.37
C PRO A 8 -32.07 5.73 6.19
N PHE A 9 -31.20 4.72 6.29
CA PHE A 9 -30.43 4.25 5.15
C PHE A 9 -31.35 3.70 4.08
N GLY A 10 -31.03 3.94 2.82
CA GLY A 10 -31.81 3.53 1.67
C GLY A 10 -31.01 2.65 0.70
N ALA A 11 -31.65 2.29 -0.42
CA ALA A 11 -30.98 1.53 -1.46
C ALA A 11 -29.75 2.29 -2.01
N GLY A 12 -28.64 1.58 -2.15
CA GLY A 12 -27.35 2.11 -2.59
C GLY A 12 -26.51 2.77 -1.50
N ASP A 13 -27.00 2.88 -0.26
CA ASP A 13 -26.17 3.33 0.87
C ASP A 13 -25.30 2.18 1.41
N VAL A 14 -24.22 2.57 2.12
CA VAL A 14 -23.38 1.61 2.84
C VAL A 14 -24.12 1.08 4.06
N ILE A 15 -24.05 -0.21 4.27
CA ILE A 15 -24.62 -0.87 5.46
C ILE A 15 -23.53 -0.87 6.53
N PHE A 16 -23.69 -0.03 7.55
CA PHE A 16 -22.83 -0.04 8.73
C PHE A 16 -23.38 -1.00 9.79
N LYS A 17 -22.46 -1.58 10.55
CA LYS A 17 -22.81 -2.49 11.63
C LYS A 17 -23.21 -1.70 12.87
N ASP A 18 -24.42 -1.91 13.34
CA ASP A 18 -24.92 -1.43 14.62
C ASP A 18 -24.38 -2.35 15.74
N ASN A 19 -23.29 -1.95 16.37
CA ASN A 19 -22.63 -2.70 17.42
C ASN A 19 -23.36 -2.51 18.77
N HIS A 20 -23.95 -1.34 19.00
CA HIS A 20 -24.69 -1.02 20.22
C HIS A 20 -26.15 -1.50 20.19
N LYS A 21 -26.69 -1.85 18.99
CA LYS A 21 -28.04 -2.40 18.77
C LYS A 21 -29.16 -1.47 19.21
N ASP A 22 -28.98 -0.17 19.03
CA ASP A 22 -30.03 0.84 19.32
C ASP A 22 -30.74 1.36 18.05
N GLY A 23 -30.38 0.86 16.87
CA GLY A 23 -30.96 1.25 15.59
C GLY A 23 -30.38 2.52 15.00
N VAL A 24 -29.37 3.11 15.63
CA VAL A 24 -28.73 4.35 15.21
C VAL A 24 -27.24 4.13 15.04
N ILE A 25 -26.67 4.50 13.89
CA ILE A 25 -25.23 4.39 13.63
C ILE A 25 -24.54 5.68 14.07
N ASP A 26 -23.90 5.63 15.24
CA ASP A 26 -23.23 6.78 15.87
C ASP A 26 -21.85 6.43 16.46
N ALA A 27 -21.34 7.30 17.33
CA ALA A 27 -20.02 7.10 17.95
C ALA A 27 -19.95 5.86 18.89
N LYS A 28 -21.09 5.35 19.36
CA LYS A 28 -21.13 4.16 20.23
C LYS A 28 -20.86 2.88 19.44
N ASP A 29 -21.03 2.93 18.11
CA ASP A 29 -20.76 1.80 17.21
C ASP A 29 -19.30 1.70 16.79
N MET A 30 -18.49 2.68 17.16
CA MET A 30 -17.06 2.67 16.82
C MET A 30 -16.33 1.56 17.57
N VAL A 31 -15.58 0.78 16.82
CA VAL A 31 -14.72 -0.32 17.31
C VAL A 31 -13.34 -0.21 16.63
N VAL A 32 -12.36 -0.91 17.20
CA VAL A 32 -11.06 -1.06 16.53
C VAL A 32 -11.27 -1.89 15.26
N ILE A 33 -10.85 -1.36 14.12
CA ILE A 33 -11.08 -1.96 12.77
C ILE A 33 -9.79 -2.34 12.06
N GLY A 34 -8.61 -2.15 12.67
CA GLY A 34 -7.32 -2.53 12.11
C GLY A 34 -6.18 -2.22 13.06
N ASP A 35 -5.03 -2.82 12.79
CA ASP A 35 -3.76 -2.57 13.49
C ASP A 35 -2.67 -2.21 12.47
N PRO A 36 -2.08 -0.99 12.52
CA PRO A 36 -1.02 -0.60 11.62
C PRO A 36 0.33 -1.29 11.92
N ASN A 37 0.45 -1.98 13.07
CA ASN A 37 1.67 -2.67 13.42
C ASN A 37 1.73 -4.03 12.73
N PRO A 38 2.85 -4.37 12.06
CA PRO A 38 3.00 -5.68 11.47
C PRO A 38 3.23 -6.75 12.54
N ASP A 39 2.65 -7.94 12.33
CA ASP A 39 2.94 -9.12 13.14
C ASP A 39 4.39 -9.57 12.95
N ILE A 40 4.87 -9.54 11.70
CA ILE A 40 6.23 -9.92 11.34
C ILE A 40 6.75 -8.99 10.25
N TYR A 41 7.96 -8.49 10.42
CA TYR A 41 8.65 -7.74 9.38
C TYR A 41 10.16 -8.06 9.40
N GLY A 42 10.82 -7.83 8.30
CA GLY A 42 12.24 -8.08 8.24
C GLY A 42 12.86 -7.90 6.87
N ASN A 43 14.12 -8.30 6.84
CA ASN A 43 14.95 -8.28 5.66
C ASN A 43 15.62 -9.64 5.49
N LEU A 44 15.61 -10.16 4.26
CA LEU A 44 16.31 -11.37 3.87
C LEU A 44 17.38 -11.02 2.85
N PHE A 45 18.65 -11.15 3.26
CA PHE A 45 19.79 -10.97 2.39
C PHE A 45 20.39 -12.32 2.02
N SER A 46 20.70 -12.52 0.75
CA SER A 46 21.40 -13.70 0.24
C SER A 46 22.54 -13.29 -0.69
N ALA A 47 23.71 -13.88 -0.48
CA ALA A 47 24.89 -13.70 -1.31
C ALA A 47 25.36 -15.06 -1.86
N MET A 48 25.33 -15.20 -3.18
CA MET A 48 25.70 -16.43 -3.88
C MET A 48 26.93 -16.17 -4.75
N ASN A 49 27.95 -17.05 -4.62
CA ASN A 49 29.15 -16.98 -5.42
C ASN A 49 29.25 -18.20 -6.32
N TYR A 50 29.45 -17.99 -7.60
CA TYR A 50 29.71 -19.06 -8.55
C TYR A 50 30.88 -18.69 -9.48
N LYS A 51 32.01 -19.32 -9.31
CA LYS A 51 33.26 -18.99 -10.02
C LYS A 51 33.62 -17.50 -9.85
N ARG A 52 33.51 -16.71 -10.91
CA ARG A 52 33.82 -15.26 -10.96
C ARG A 52 32.58 -14.38 -10.79
N PHE A 53 31.43 -14.99 -10.74
CA PHE A 53 30.16 -14.28 -10.54
C PHE A 53 29.77 -14.25 -9.07
N ARG A 54 29.21 -13.14 -8.65
CA ARG A 54 28.57 -12.96 -7.35
C ARG A 54 27.20 -12.34 -7.58
N LEU A 55 26.17 -12.95 -7.01
CA LEU A 55 24.80 -12.44 -6.97
C LEU A 55 24.43 -12.13 -5.52
N ASP A 56 24.14 -10.85 -5.24
CA ASP A 56 23.63 -10.38 -3.97
C ASP A 56 22.16 -10.00 -4.16
N VAL A 57 21.27 -10.53 -3.31
CA VAL A 57 19.83 -10.30 -3.38
C VAL A 57 19.33 -9.86 -2.02
N ASN A 58 18.48 -8.85 -1.99
CA ASN A 58 17.93 -8.31 -0.77
C ASN A 58 16.40 -8.16 -0.89
N PHE A 59 15.69 -8.86 0.01
CA PHE A 59 14.23 -8.78 0.13
C PHE A 59 13.85 -8.09 1.43
N ASN A 60 12.85 -7.21 1.35
CA ASN A 60 12.13 -6.67 2.50
C ASN A 60 10.72 -7.24 2.51
N PHE A 61 10.18 -7.48 3.70
CA PHE A 61 8.81 -7.92 3.88
C PHE A 61 8.19 -7.34 5.15
N SER A 62 6.88 -7.19 5.10
CA SER A 62 6.00 -6.86 6.24
C SER A 62 4.73 -7.70 6.07
N VAL A 63 4.20 -8.24 7.17
CA VAL A 63 3.01 -9.09 7.16
C VAL A 63 2.15 -8.75 8.37
N GLY A 64 0.83 -8.66 8.15
CA GLY A 64 -0.18 -8.51 9.19
C GLY A 64 -0.48 -7.07 9.59
N ASN A 65 0.07 -6.08 8.91
CA ASN A 65 -0.25 -4.68 9.14
C ASN A 65 -1.42 -4.22 8.29
N ASP A 66 -2.33 -3.45 8.88
CA ASP A 66 -3.42 -2.77 8.20
C ASP A 66 -3.03 -1.35 7.80
N VAL A 67 -3.59 -0.89 6.67
CA VAL A 67 -3.36 0.44 6.11
C VAL A 67 -4.69 1.14 5.86
N TYR A 68 -4.85 2.33 6.40
CA TYR A 68 -5.91 3.24 5.99
C TYR A 68 -5.53 3.94 4.69
N ASN A 69 -6.16 3.53 3.59
CA ASN A 69 -5.97 4.13 2.28
C ASN A 69 -6.78 5.44 2.16
N TYR A 70 -6.22 6.53 2.69
CA TYR A 70 -6.87 7.84 2.68
C TYR A 70 -7.10 8.34 1.25
N MET A 71 -6.16 8.14 0.33
CA MET A 71 -6.34 8.58 -1.05
C MET A 71 -7.51 7.88 -1.72
N ARG A 72 -7.67 6.58 -1.50
CA ARG A 72 -8.83 5.84 -2.00
C ARG A 72 -10.13 6.37 -1.40
N SER A 73 -10.15 6.68 -0.10
CA SER A 73 -11.35 7.26 0.54
C SER A 73 -11.76 8.60 -0.07
N GLN A 74 -10.80 9.42 -0.52
CA GLN A 74 -11.08 10.67 -1.19
C GLN A 74 -11.55 10.47 -2.65
N LEU A 75 -10.92 9.56 -3.39
CA LEU A 75 -11.19 9.33 -4.80
C LEU A 75 -12.43 8.45 -5.07
N GLU A 76 -12.85 7.66 -4.08
CA GLU A 76 -13.99 6.74 -4.16
C GLU A 76 -15.14 7.08 -3.22
N GLY A 77 -15.04 8.18 -2.48
CA GLY A 77 -16.09 8.63 -1.58
C GLY A 77 -17.39 9.07 -2.27
N GLY A 78 -17.31 9.52 -3.53
CA GLY A 78 -18.48 9.92 -4.32
C GLY A 78 -19.27 11.13 -3.78
N ASN A 79 -18.64 11.95 -2.92
CA ASN A 79 -19.27 13.01 -2.16
C ASN A 79 -18.85 14.43 -2.57
N ARG A 80 -17.93 14.57 -3.50
CA ARG A 80 -17.35 15.84 -3.95
C ARG A 80 -17.15 15.86 -5.47
N PHE A 81 -17.12 17.08 -6.04
CA PHE A 81 -16.75 17.31 -7.44
C PHE A 81 -15.22 17.32 -7.56
N MET A 82 -14.64 16.15 -7.69
CA MET A 82 -13.20 15.96 -7.86
C MET A 82 -12.92 14.71 -8.72
N ASN A 83 -11.67 14.53 -9.11
CA ASN A 83 -11.27 13.32 -9.83
C ASN A 83 -11.60 12.07 -9.01
N GLN A 84 -12.01 11.01 -9.70
CA GLN A 84 -12.41 9.74 -9.12
C GLN A 84 -11.66 8.59 -9.78
N THR A 85 -11.55 7.46 -9.10
CA THR A 85 -11.04 6.22 -9.72
C THR A 85 -12.08 5.65 -10.68
N THR A 86 -11.62 4.77 -11.57
CA THR A 86 -12.52 4.04 -12.49
C THR A 86 -13.48 3.09 -11.73
N ALA A 87 -13.18 2.73 -10.49
CA ALA A 87 -14.08 1.96 -9.65
C ALA A 87 -15.45 2.64 -9.46
N MET A 88 -15.49 3.98 -9.46
CA MET A 88 -16.73 4.76 -9.36
C MET A 88 -17.67 4.61 -10.56
N LEU A 89 -17.21 4.06 -11.69
CA LEU A 89 -18.09 3.70 -12.80
C LEU A 89 -19.06 2.57 -12.44
N HIS A 90 -18.70 1.74 -11.46
CA HIS A 90 -19.50 0.63 -10.97
C HIS A 90 -20.37 0.98 -9.75
N ARG A 91 -20.47 2.29 -9.42
CA ARG A 91 -21.31 2.73 -8.30
C ARG A 91 -22.78 2.32 -8.50
N TRP A 92 -23.48 2.18 -7.41
CA TRP A 92 -24.93 1.92 -7.43
C TRP A 92 -25.67 3.09 -8.12
N GLN A 93 -26.59 2.78 -9.05
CA GLN A 93 -27.33 3.74 -9.84
C GLN A 93 -28.85 3.46 -9.89
N ALA A 94 -29.27 2.23 -9.68
CA ALA A 94 -30.68 1.83 -9.78
C ALA A 94 -31.00 0.62 -8.89
N GLU A 95 -32.27 0.52 -8.50
CA GLU A 95 -32.77 -0.64 -7.76
C GLU A 95 -32.51 -1.96 -8.50
N GLY A 96 -32.17 -3.00 -7.75
CA GLY A 96 -31.79 -4.31 -8.28
C GLY A 96 -30.33 -4.44 -8.69
N GLN A 97 -29.56 -3.35 -8.76
CA GLN A 97 -28.13 -3.43 -9.03
C GLN A 97 -27.37 -3.96 -7.82
N GLN A 98 -26.55 -5.00 -8.03
CA GLN A 98 -25.61 -5.51 -7.03
C GLN A 98 -24.21 -4.96 -7.32
N THR A 99 -23.65 -4.23 -6.38
CA THR A 99 -22.32 -3.64 -6.48
C THR A 99 -21.74 -3.40 -5.10
N SER A 100 -20.41 -3.42 -5.00
CA SER A 100 -19.66 -3.06 -3.78
C SER A 100 -19.46 -1.54 -3.62
N MET A 101 -19.81 -0.75 -4.66
CA MET A 101 -19.65 0.71 -4.64
C MET A 101 -20.99 1.38 -4.35
N PRO A 102 -21.11 2.17 -3.27
CA PRO A 102 -22.35 2.87 -2.95
C PRO A 102 -22.70 3.92 -3.99
N ARG A 103 -23.91 4.44 -3.87
CA ARG A 103 -24.32 5.60 -4.66
C ARG A 103 -23.47 6.82 -4.36
N ALA A 104 -23.18 7.62 -5.39
CA ALA A 104 -22.54 8.92 -5.21
C ALA A 104 -23.59 9.96 -4.81
N THR A 105 -23.34 10.69 -3.72
CA THR A 105 -24.25 11.72 -3.22
C THR A 105 -23.44 12.92 -2.78
N PHE A 106 -23.72 14.07 -3.39
CA PHE A 106 -23.02 15.31 -3.06
C PHE A 106 -23.18 15.66 -1.57
N GLN A 107 -22.07 16.06 -0.93
CA GLN A 107 -21.94 16.33 0.51
C GLN A 107 -22.20 15.13 1.44
N ASP A 108 -22.47 13.96 0.89
CA ASP A 108 -22.63 12.71 1.63
C ASP A 108 -23.57 12.79 2.87
N PRO A 109 -24.84 13.16 2.70
CA PRO A 109 -25.75 13.33 3.83
C PRO A 109 -25.99 12.01 4.61
N MET A 110 -25.69 10.86 4.01
CA MET A 110 -25.81 9.55 4.67
C MET A 110 -24.52 9.08 5.31
N GLY A 111 -23.38 9.72 5.00
CA GLY A 111 -22.08 9.34 5.50
C GLY A 111 -21.52 8.06 4.88
N ASN A 112 -21.81 7.78 3.62
CA ASN A 112 -21.30 6.61 2.90
C ASN A 112 -19.77 6.61 2.78
N ALA A 113 -19.16 7.79 2.75
CA ALA A 113 -17.70 7.98 2.67
C ALA A 113 -17.01 8.13 4.03
N ARG A 114 -17.75 7.99 5.15
CA ARG A 114 -17.15 8.11 6.50
C ARG A 114 -16.04 7.10 6.71
N PHE A 115 -15.15 7.39 7.65
CA PHE A 115 -14.12 6.46 8.09
C PHE A 115 -14.74 5.14 8.54
N SER A 116 -14.31 4.04 7.95
CA SER A 116 -14.79 2.67 8.21
C SER A 116 -13.78 1.64 7.69
N ASP A 117 -14.01 0.38 7.97
CA ASP A 117 -13.23 -0.77 7.47
C ASP A 117 -13.18 -0.86 5.94
N ARG A 118 -14.13 -0.25 5.24
CA ARG A 118 -14.10 -0.12 3.77
C ARG A 118 -12.78 0.47 3.24
N TRP A 119 -12.13 1.31 4.00
CA TRP A 119 -10.90 2.02 3.63
C TRP A 119 -9.65 1.42 4.25
N ILE A 120 -9.82 0.36 5.07
CA ILE A 120 -8.72 -0.39 5.66
C ILE A 120 -8.35 -1.53 4.71
N GLU A 121 -7.07 -1.68 4.44
CA GLU A 121 -6.53 -2.66 3.50
C GLU A 121 -5.35 -3.40 4.12
N ASP A 122 -5.13 -4.64 3.67
CA ASP A 122 -3.95 -5.43 4.01
C ASP A 122 -2.70 -4.76 3.42
N GLY A 123 -1.86 -4.23 4.29
CA GLY A 123 -0.58 -3.60 3.96
C GLY A 123 0.58 -4.57 3.82
N SER A 124 0.33 -5.87 3.89
CA SER A 124 1.39 -6.88 3.77
C SER A 124 2.05 -6.84 2.40
N TYR A 125 3.38 -6.99 2.39
CA TYR A 125 4.14 -7.01 1.15
C TYR A 125 5.42 -7.83 1.23
N LEU A 126 5.90 -8.26 0.06
CA LEU A 126 7.24 -8.76 -0.18
C LEU A 126 7.86 -7.96 -1.33
N ARG A 127 9.02 -7.35 -1.09
CA ARG A 127 9.73 -6.53 -2.08
C ARG A 127 11.13 -7.06 -2.34
N LEU A 128 11.48 -7.21 -3.63
CA LEU A 128 12.86 -7.32 -4.04
C LEU A 128 13.48 -5.92 -4.07
N LYS A 129 14.13 -5.55 -2.95
CA LYS A 129 14.70 -4.23 -2.72
C LYS A 129 15.90 -3.95 -3.61
N SER A 130 16.80 -4.94 -3.72
CA SER A 130 17.93 -4.88 -4.65
C SER A 130 18.38 -6.26 -5.10
N ALA A 131 18.89 -6.31 -6.33
CA ALA A 131 19.62 -7.46 -6.87
C ALA A 131 20.87 -6.93 -7.57
N THR A 132 22.05 -7.41 -7.16
CA THR A 132 23.35 -7.01 -7.72
C THR A 132 24.05 -8.22 -8.28
N LEU A 133 24.36 -8.17 -9.57
CA LEU A 133 25.21 -9.18 -10.23
C LEU A 133 26.59 -8.55 -10.46
N SER A 134 27.63 -9.20 -9.93
CA SER A 134 29.02 -8.79 -10.08
C SER A 134 29.82 -9.87 -10.80
N TYR A 135 30.77 -9.44 -11.62
CA TYR A 135 31.75 -10.30 -12.29
C TYR A 135 33.17 -9.82 -11.98
N ASN A 136 34.00 -10.70 -11.41
CA ASN A 136 35.39 -10.41 -11.06
C ASN A 136 36.31 -10.94 -12.16
N LEU A 137 37.04 -10.05 -12.82
CA LEU A 137 38.07 -10.36 -13.82
C LEU A 137 39.45 -10.15 -13.20
N PRO A 138 40.16 -11.21 -12.79
CA PRO A 138 41.53 -11.08 -12.32
C PRO A 138 42.46 -10.70 -13.47
N VAL A 139 43.38 -9.83 -13.22
CA VAL A 139 44.42 -9.40 -14.17
C VAL A 139 45.79 -9.63 -13.53
N ASN A 140 46.71 -10.22 -14.30
CA ASN A 140 48.09 -10.45 -13.85
C ASN A 140 48.98 -9.28 -14.29
N SER A 141 48.91 -8.18 -13.51
CA SER A 141 49.75 -7.01 -13.75
C SER A 141 50.36 -6.50 -12.44
N THR A 142 51.48 -5.81 -12.52
CA THR A 142 52.17 -5.25 -11.33
C THR A 142 51.37 -4.14 -10.66
N PHE A 143 50.51 -3.44 -11.41
CA PHE A 143 49.76 -2.27 -10.92
C PHE A 143 48.26 -2.51 -10.77
N ILE A 144 47.70 -3.46 -11.50
CA ILE A 144 46.25 -3.74 -11.48
C ILE A 144 46.05 -5.22 -11.15
N GLN A 145 45.38 -5.47 -10.05
CA GLN A 145 45.06 -6.83 -9.58
C GLN A 145 43.78 -7.40 -10.23
N GLY A 146 42.89 -6.51 -10.69
CA GLY A 146 41.68 -6.96 -11.36
C GLY A 146 40.63 -5.88 -11.56
N PHE A 147 39.60 -6.25 -12.29
CA PHE A 147 38.39 -5.45 -12.50
C PHE A 147 37.18 -6.19 -11.95
N GLN A 148 36.27 -5.45 -11.32
CA GLN A 148 34.94 -5.94 -10.99
C GLN A 148 33.91 -5.11 -11.75
N PHE A 149 33.15 -5.77 -12.59
CA PHE A 149 31.98 -5.21 -13.27
C PHE A 149 30.74 -5.58 -12.44
N TRP A 150 29.84 -4.64 -12.24
CA TRP A 150 28.60 -4.91 -11.53
C TRP A 150 27.42 -4.17 -12.14
N VAL A 151 26.25 -4.78 -12.01
CA VAL A 151 24.95 -4.21 -12.34
C VAL A 151 24.03 -4.45 -11.16
N GLN A 152 23.35 -3.41 -10.72
CA GLN A 152 22.39 -3.45 -9.63
C GLN A 152 21.04 -2.94 -10.10
N ALA A 153 20.00 -3.68 -9.82
CA ALA A 153 18.62 -3.26 -9.98
C ALA A 153 17.99 -3.02 -8.60
N ASN A 154 17.31 -1.89 -8.42
CA ASN A 154 16.65 -1.52 -7.17
C ASN A 154 15.14 -1.47 -7.35
N ASN A 155 14.40 -1.82 -6.29
CA ASN A 155 12.94 -1.84 -6.23
C ASN A 155 12.32 -2.59 -7.43
N VAL A 156 12.85 -3.80 -7.70
CA VAL A 156 12.57 -4.56 -8.92
C VAL A 156 11.09 -4.90 -9.03
N PHE A 157 10.53 -5.46 -7.94
CA PHE A 157 9.10 -5.74 -7.84
C PHE A 157 8.63 -5.70 -6.38
N THR A 158 7.34 -5.49 -6.21
CA THR A 158 6.63 -5.61 -4.93
C THR A 158 5.41 -6.49 -5.14
N LEU A 159 5.24 -7.49 -4.29
CA LEU A 159 4.05 -8.33 -4.22
C LEU A 159 3.23 -7.86 -3.03
N SER A 160 2.01 -7.39 -3.28
CA SER A 160 1.08 -6.91 -2.26
C SER A 160 -0.35 -6.99 -2.80
N LYS A 161 -1.33 -7.01 -1.92
CA LYS A 161 -2.75 -6.85 -2.23
C LYS A 161 -3.22 -5.41 -2.05
N TYR A 162 -2.36 -4.55 -1.52
CA TYR A 162 -2.66 -3.15 -1.29
C TYR A 162 -3.00 -2.42 -2.60
N LEU A 163 -4.08 -1.64 -2.60
CA LEU A 163 -4.58 -0.93 -3.77
C LEU A 163 -3.96 0.47 -3.97
N GLY A 164 -3.20 0.94 -2.98
CA GLY A 164 -2.44 2.19 -3.09
C GLY A 164 -1.18 2.03 -3.94
N SER A 165 -0.40 3.11 -4.07
CA SER A 165 0.78 3.16 -4.93
C SER A 165 1.96 2.35 -4.40
N ASP A 166 2.13 2.29 -3.08
CA ASP A 166 3.24 1.59 -2.44
C ASP A 166 2.87 1.20 -1.00
N PRO A 167 2.94 -0.09 -0.61
CA PRO A 167 2.65 -0.52 0.77
C PRO A 167 3.78 -0.18 1.75
N GLU A 168 5.01 0.10 1.27
CA GLU A 168 6.16 0.53 2.08
C GLU A 168 6.24 2.06 2.10
N PHE A 169 5.42 2.68 2.93
CA PHE A 169 5.36 4.14 3.08
C PHE A 169 5.57 4.56 4.54
N ALA A 170 5.99 5.82 4.71
CA ALA A 170 5.99 6.50 5.98
C ALA A 170 5.36 7.88 5.78
N ALA A 171 4.04 7.97 5.99
CA ALA A 171 3.31 9.22 5.80
C ALA A 171 3.73 10.31 6.78
N THR A 172 4.10 9.91 7.99
CA THR A 172 4.57 10.83 9.02
C THR A 172 5.67 10.17 9.86
N SER A 173 6.50 11.00 10.51
CA SER A 173 7.43 10.54 11.55
C SER A 173 6.75 10.34 12.91
N SER A 174 5.46 10.64 12.99
CA SER A 174 4.65 10.51 14.21
C SER A 174 4.01 9.13 14.30
N VAL A 175 4.05 8.53 15.46
CA VAL A 175 3.38 7.25 15.76
C VAL A 175 1.86 7.35 15.53
N ILE A 176 1.26 8.53 15.76
CA ILE A 176 -0.19 8.75 15.57
C ILE A 176 -0.61 8.65 14.10
N GLY A 177 0.30 8.91 13.16
CA GLY A 177 0.04 8.81 11.71
C GLY A 177 0.49 7.50 11.08
N GLN A 178 0.91 6.52 11.88
CA GLN A 178 1.31 5.21 11.37
C GLN A 178 0.12 4.51 10.69
N GLY A 179 0.39 3.84 9.57
CA GLY A 179 -0.65 3.10 8.82
C GLY A 179 -1.60 3.97 8.00
N ILE A 180 -1.38 5.30 7.91
CA ILE A 180 -2.20 6.18 7.07
C ILE A 180 -1.44 6.51 5.79
N ASP A 181 -1.97 6.09 4.63
CA ASP A 181 -1.44 6.46 3.32
C ASP A 181 -2.12 7.73 2.80
N LEU A 182 -1.37 8.81 2.76
CA LEU A 182 -1.78 10.12 2.24
C LEU A 182 -1.51 10.29 0.73
N GLY A 183 -1.20 9.20 0.01
CA GLY A 183 -0.92 9.22 -1.42
C GLY A 183 0.54 9.55 -1.74
N GLN A 184 1.46 8.99 -1.00
CA GLN A 184 2.88 9.14 -1.29
C GLN A 184 3.27 8.42 -2.58
N LEU A 185 4.26 8.97 -3.26
CA LEU A 185 4.80 8.37 -4.47
C LEU A 185 5.53 7.07 -4.15
N SER A 186 5.31 6.06 -4.97
CA SER A 186 6.04 4.79 -4.88
C SER A 186 7.53 4.98 -5.11
N GLN A 187 8.34 4.12 -4.49
CA GLN A 187 9.77 4.10 -4.69
C GLN A 187 10.11 3.78 -6.15
N SER A 188 10.97 4.60 -6.75
CA SER A 188 11.36 4.44 -8.15
C SER A 188 12.21 3.19 -8.37
N ARG A 189 11.99 2.52 -9.50
CA ARG A 189 12.88 1.48 -9.98
C ARG A 189 14.12 2.12 -10.59
N SER A 190 15.30 1.56 -10.33
CA SER A 190 16.53 2.04 -10.94
C SER A 190 17.46 0.89 -11.30
N ILE A 191 18.24 1.08 -12.35
CA ILE A 191 19.32 0.18 -12.73
C ILE A 191 20.60 1.01 -12.73
N VAL A 192 21.60 0.53 -12.01
CA VAL A 192 22.92 1.16 -11.91
C VAL A 192 23.98 0.15 -12.31
N ALA A 193 24.96 0.58 -13.09
CA ALA A 193 26.11 -0.25 -13.46
C ALA A 193 27.40 0.48 -13.14
N GLY A 194 28.45 -0.27 -12.80
CA GLY A 194 29.74 0.31 -12.49
C GLY A 194 30.89 -0.67 -12.68
N ILE A 195 32.09 -0.10 -12.65
CA ILE A 195 33.36 -0.80 -12.73
C ILE A 195 34.20 -0.40 -11.52
N LYS A 196 34.74 -1.37 -10.82
CA LYS A 196 35.72 -1.19 -9.74
C LYS A 196 37.07 -1.72 -10.22
N ILE A 197 38.12 -0.93 -10.04
CA ILE A 197 39.50 -1.30 -10.36
C ILE A 197 40.20 -1.59 -9.04
N ASN A 198 40.78 -2.77 -8.92
CA ASN A 198 41.60 -3.17 -7.78
C ASN A 198 43.09 -2.98 -8.17
N LEU A 199 43.80 -2.11 -7.44
CA LEU A 199 45.18 -1.77 -7.63
C LEU A 199 46.09 -2.59 -6.70
#